data_2b429428475f5f9d8d3278077ea26d67
#
_entry.id   2b429428475f5f9d8d3278077ea26d67
#
_cell.length_a   1.000
_cell.length_b   1.000
_cell.length_c   1.000
_cell.angle_alpha   90.00
_cell.angle_beta   90.00
_cell.angle_gamma   90.00
#
_symmetry.space_group_name_H-M   'P 1'
#
loop_
_entity.id
_entity.type
_entity.pdbx_description
1 polymer ?
#
loop_
_entity_poly.entity_id
_entity_poly.type
_entity_poly.pdbx_seq_one_letter_code
_entity_poly.pdbx_strand_id
1 'polypeptide(L)'
;MRLLKYLSQEETKSEPIEHALNVRKALAQGNYGRFFKLFRVAPNMGRHLMDIFLAKHRILCLTRLALAYIATNVEVNYLGHLLAFDSPKECEVFLNGLGCKIIIGDDGKKKLLCKESLVALKKAPLKVKESAKTVALTRAAGGSGAATAIFTPISGAPGD
;
A
#
# COMPACT_ATOMS: atom_id res chain seq x y z
N MET A 1 13.89 15.30 -5.97
CA MET A 1 14.15 16.11 -4.76
C MET A 1 13.97 17.63 -4.96
N ARG A 2 13.55 18.10 -6.13
CA ARG A 2 13.43 19.55 -6.39
C ARG A 2 12.28 20.22 -5.63
N LEU A 3 11.14 19.54 -5.47
CA LEU A 3 9.95 20.14 -4.84
C LEU A 3 10.14 20.53 -3.36
N LEU A 4 10.94 19.78 -2.59
CA LEU A 4 11.19 20.07 -1.18
C LEU A 4 11.97 21.37 -0.94
N LYS A 5 12.66 21.90 -1.97
CA LYS A 5 13.39 23.16 -1.88
C LYS A 5 12.49 24.39 -1.89
N TYR A 6 11.24 24.23 -2.34
CA TYR A 6 10.26 25.31 -2.45
C TYR A 6 9.30 25.39 -1.26
N LEU A 7 9.36 24.40 -0.35
CA LEU A 7 8.53 24.41 0.86
C LEU A 7 9.21 25.26 1.93
N SER A 8 8.45 26.17 2.52
CA SER A 8 8.88 26.90 3.69
C SER A 8 9.06 25.99 4.91
N GLN A 9 9.80 26.44 5.92
CA GLN A 9 9.97 25.66 7.15
C GLN A 9 8.64 25.43 7.88
N GLU A 10 7.69 26.35 7.77
CA GLU A 10 6.37 26.22 8.38
C GLU A 10 5.50 25.20 7.65
N GLU A 11 5.51 25.21 6.33
CA GLU A 11 4.79 24.20 5.52
C GLU A 11 5.33 22.79 5.75
N THR A 12 6.63 22.63 5.93
CA THR A 12 7.27 21.34 6.19
C THR A 12 6.85 20.75 7.53
N LYS A 13 6.43 21.57 8.50
CA LYS A 13 5.93 21.14 9.81
C LYS A 13 4.45 20.78 9.80
N SER A 14 3.72 21.00 8.70
CA SER A 14 2.33 20.59 8.63
C SER A 14 2.21 19.07 8.71
N GLU A 15 1.26 18.56 9.49
CA GLU A 15 1.06 17.13 9.74
C GLU A 15 1.02 16.28 8.46
N PRO A 16 0.28 16.65 7.39
CA PRO A 16 0.23 15.85 6.16
C PRO A 16 1.56 15.80 5.42
N ILE A 17 2.33 16.89 5.42
CA ILE A 17 3.62 16.95 4.75
C ILE A 17 4.66 16.14 5.54
N GLU A 18 4.71 16.30 6.85
CA GLU A 18 5.59 15.49 7.71
C GLU A 18 5.28 13.99 7.56
N HIS A 19 4.00 13.61 7.55
CA HIS A 19 3.59 12.24 7.31
C HIS A 19 4.10 11.74 5.95
N ALA A 20 3.90 12.49 4.86
CA ALA A 20 4.37 12.13 3.52
C ALA A 20 5.90 11.96 3.46
N LEU A 21 6.65 12.83 4.12
CA LEU A 21 8.12 12.73 4.24
C LEU A 21 8.54 11.48 5.01
N ASN A 22 7.84 11.15 6.09
CA ASN A 22 8.08 9.95 6.88
C ASN A 22 7.78 8.67 6.08
N VAL A 23 6.70 8.65 5.31
CA VAL A 23 6.37 7.54 4.39
C VAL A 23 7.48 7.35 3.36
N ARG A 24 7.91 8.44 2.71
CA ARG A 24 9.00 8.40 1.74
C ARG A 24 10.30 7.89 2.35
N LYS A 25 10.65 8.36 3.56
CA LYS A 25 11.84 7.91 4.31
C LYS A 25 11.77 6.42 4.61
N ALA A 26 10.61 5.92 5.08
CA ALA A 26 10.41 4.51 5.35
C ALA A 26 10.58 3.64 4.10
N LEU A 27 10.04 4.08 2.96
CA LEU A 27 10.19 3.38 1.68
C LEU A 27 11.62 3.39 1.16
N ALA A 28 12.31 4.53 1.23
CA ALA A 28 13.71 4.66 0.81
C ALA A 28 14.64 3.75 1.63
N GLN A 29 14.36 3.58 2.91
CA GLN A 29 15.10 2.70 3.83
C GLN A 29 14.69 1.22 3.71
N GLY A 30 13.63 0.90 2.95
CA GLY A 30 13.05 -0.43 2.89
C GLY A 30 12.45 -0.90 4.23
N ASN A 31 12.10 0.04 5.11
CA ASN A 31 11.47 -0.24 6.40
C ASN A 31 9.96 -0.40 6.24
N TYR A 32 9.55 -1.59 5.77
CA TYR A 32 8.14 -1.89 5.53
C TYR A 32 7.30 -1.89 6.80
N GLY A 33 7.84 -2.30 7.94
CA GLY A 33 7.12 -2.26 9.21
C GLY A 33 6.70 -0.84 9.58
N ARG A 34 7.61 0.15 9.42
CA ARG A 34 7.29 1.56 9.62
C ARG A 34 6.30 2.07 8.56
N PHE A 35 6.47 1.67 7.31
CA PHE A 35 5.56 2.04 6.23
C PHE A 35 4.11 1.62 6.53
N PHE A 36 3.86 0.36 6.94
CA PHE A 36 2.52 -0.12 7.25
C PHE A 36 1.91 0.53 8.51
N LYS A 37 2.75 0.90 9.48
CA LYS A 37 2.28 1.70 10.62
C LYS A 37 1.81 3.09 10.18
N LEU A 38 2.59 3.77 9.34
CA LEU A 38 2.22 5.08 8.77
C LEU A 38 0.97 4.98 7.89
N PHE A 39 0.82 3.90 7.12
CA PHE A 39 -0.37 3.67 6.31
C PHE A 39 -1.66 3.64 7.15
N ARG A 40 -1.62 3.05 8.35
CA ARG A 40 -2.80 2.98 9.23
C ARG A 40 -3.22 4.32 9.81
N VAL A 41 -2.27 5.22 10.03
CA VAL A 41 -2.50 6.54 10.65
C VAL A 41 -2.42 7.68 9.63
N ALA A 42 -2.52 7.36 8.34
CA ALA A 42 -2.41 8.36 7.29
C ALA A 42 -3.52 9.43 7.40
N PRO A 43 -3.15 10.72 7.51
CA PRO A 43 -4.11 11.81 7.59
C PRO A 43 -4.83 12.03 6.26
N ASN A 44 -6.03 12.59 6.34
CA ASN A 44 -6.83 12.99 5.19
C ASN A 44 -6.99 11.86 4.15
N MET A 45 -6.79 12.17 2.88
CA MET A 45 -6.83 11.24 1.75
C MET A 45 -5.50 10.49 1.52
N GLY A 46 -4.51 10.65 2.39
CA GLY A 46 -3.19 10.05 2.26
C GLY A 46 -3.22 8.53 2.13
N ARG A 47 -4.15 7.86 2.84
CA ARG A 47 -4.35 6.41 2.74
C ARG A 47 -4.68 5.98 1.31
N HIS A 48 -5.58 6.68 0.62
CA HIS A 48 -5.96 6.37 -0.76
C HIS A 48 -4.81 6.54 -1.74
N LEU A 49 -3.97 7.56 -1.53
CA LEU A 49 -2.76 7.74 -2.33
C LEU A 49 -1.76 6.60 -2.11
N MET A 50 -1.64 6.13 -0.87
CA MET A 50 -0.75 5.01 -0.54
C MET A 50 -1.26 3.67 -1.06
N ASP A 51 -2.58 3.49 -1.22
CA ASP A 51 -3.20 2.27 -1.76
C ASP A 51 -2.69 1.95 -3.18
N ILE A 52 -2.37 2.96 -3.98
CA ILE A 52 -1.89 2.80 -5.37
C ILE A 52 -0.64 1.91 -5.42
N PHE A 53 0.24 2.00 -4.43
CA PHE A 53 1.49 1.23 -4.40
C PHE A 53 1.55 0.21 -3.25
N LEU A 54 0.48 0.10 -2.46
CA LEU A 54 0.40 -0.77 -1.28
C LEU A 54 0.66 -2.24 -1.64
N ALA A 55 -0.01 -2.76 -2.68
CA ALA A 55 0.11 -4.14 -3.11
C ALA A 55 1.56 -4.51 -3.48
N LYS A 56 2.26 -3.63 -4.18
CA LYS A 56 3.68 -3.79 -4.50
C LYS A 56 4.53 -3.93 -3.24
N HIS A 57 4.31 -3.07 -2.24
CA HIS A 57 5.09 -3.11 -1.01
C HIS A 57 4.74 -4.29 -0.12
N ARG A 58 3.49 -4.78 -0.17
CA ARG A 58 3.08 -6.05 0.46
C ARG A 58 3.87 -7.23 -0.12
N ILE A 59 3.98 -7.34 -1.44
CA ILE A 59 4.76 -8.41 -2.10
C ILE A 59 6.24 -8.32 -1.72
N LEU A 60 6.83 -7.12 -1.77
CA LEU A 60 8.24 -6.93 -1.41
C LEU A 60 8.52 -7.29 0.06
N CYS A 61 7.62 -6.91 0.96
CA CYS A 61 7.71 -7.27 2.37
C CYS A 61 7.59 -8.79 2.57
N LEU A 62 6.60 -9.44 1.95
CA LEU A 62 6.41 -10.89 2.00
C LEU A 62 7.61 -11.64 1.46
N THR A 63 8.21 -11.19 0.35
CA THR A 63 9.40 -11.81 -0.22
C THR A 63 10.57 -11.76 0.75
N ARG A 64 10.79 -10.63 1.41
CA ARG A 64 11.85 -10.49 2.44
C ARG A 64 11.57 -11.34 3.68
N LEU A 65 10.32 -11.37 4.12
CA LEU A 65 9.89 -12.22 5.22
C LEU A 65 10.09 -13.71 4.91
N ALA A 66 9.66 -14.15 3.73
CA ALA A 66 9.81 -15.54 3.32
C ALA A 66 11.28 -15.96 3.20
N LEU A 67 12.17 -15.03 2.84
CA LEU A 67 13.62 -15.27 2.86
C LEU A 67 14.17 -15.37 4.29
N ALA A 68 13.71 -14.49 5.20
CA ALA A 68 14.16 -14.48 6.59
C ALA A 68 13.66 -15.72 7.37
N TYR A 69 12.45 -16.17 7.09
CA TYR A 69 11.80 -17.29 7.76
C TYR A 69 11.72 -18.55 6.89
N ILE A 70 12.72 -18.79 6.04
CA ILE A 70 12.71 -19.90 5.06
C ILE A 70 12.61 -21.28 5.73
N ALA A 71 13.13 -21.43 6.93
CA ALA A 71 13.10 -22.67 7.71
C ALA A 71 11.85 -22.82 8.59
N THR A 72 11.04 -21.78 8.72
CA THR A 72 9.89 -21.75 9.61
C THR A 72 8.64 -21.29 8.89
N ASN A 73 7.47 -21.59 9.48
CA ASN A 73 6.20 -21.17 8.95
C ASN A 73 5.70 -19.95 9.71
N VAL A 74 5.10 -18.98 9.02
CA VAL A 74 4.61 -17.75 9.63
C VAL A 74 3.08 -17.77 9.68
N GLU A 75 2.51 -17.41 10.83
CA GLU A 75 1.06 -17.35 11.02
C GLU A 75 0.42 -16.29 10.13
N VAL A 76 -0.68 -16.64 9.45
CA VAL A 76 -1.40 -15.73 8.52
C VAL A 76 -2.00 -14.55 9.27
N ASN A 77 -2.48 -14.73 10.51
CA ASN A 77 -2.99 -13.63 11.34
C ASN A 77 -1.91 -12.59 11.61
N TYR A 78 -0.70 -13.03 11.96
CA TYR A 78 0.44 -12.14 12.16
C TYR A 78 0.78 -11.36 10.88
N LEU A 79 0.77 -12.05 9.72
CA LEU A 79 0.98 -11.41 8.43
C LEU A 79 -0.10 -10.37 8.12
N GLY A 80 -1.37 -10.66 8.42
CA GLY A 80 -2.48 -9.72 8.27
C GLY A 80 -2.24 -8.42 9.05
N HIS A 81 -1.83 -8.56 10.31
CA HIS A 81 -1.50 -7.39 11.12
C HIS A 81 -0.27 -6.64 10.62
N LEU A 82 0.78 -7.35 10.24
CA LEU A 82 2.03 -6.74 9.79
C LEU A 82 1.85 -5.96 8.48
N LEU A 83 1.12 -6.54 7.52
CA LEU A 83 0.90 -5.98 6.18
C LEU A 83 -0.26 -4.99 6.10
N ALA A 84 -0.85 -4.65 7.25
CA ALA A 84 -1.99 -3.74 7.35
C ALA A 84 -3.18 -4.16 6.47
N PHE A 85 -3.60 -5.42 6.59
CA PHE A 85 -4.90 -5.86 6.10
C PHE A 85 -5.99 -5.54 7.13
N ASP A 86 -7.19 -5.25 6.67
CA ASP A 86 -8.33 -4.96 7.54
C ASP A 86 -8.89 -6.25 8.17
N SER A 87 -8.72 -7.40 7.48
CA SER A 87 -9.13 -8.71 7.99
C SER A 87 -8.15 -9.84 7.63
N PRO A 88 -8.05 -10.88 8.46
CA PRO A 88 -7.24 -12.07 8.14
C PRO A 88 -7.68 -12.76 6.84
N LYS A 89 -8.97 -12.72 6.53
CA LYS A 89 -9.53 -13.31 5.30
C LYS A 89 -9.01 -12.59 4.05
N GLU A 90 -8.88 -11.26 4.09
CA GLU A 90 -8.28 -10.50 2.98
C GLU A 90 -6.81 -10.87 2.77
N CYS A 91 -6.07 -11.08 3.84
CA CYS A 91 -4.69 -11.56 3.76
C CYS A 91 -4.63 -12.95 3.09
N GLU A 92 -5.51 -13.87 3.46
CA GLU A 92 -5.59 -15.21 2.83
C GLU A 92 -5.89 -15.13 1.33
N VAL A 93 -6.89 -14.33 0.95
CA VAL A 93 -7.24 -14.13 -0.47
C VAL A 93 -6.06 -13.55 -1.24
N PHE A 94 -5.35 -12.59 -0.66
CA PHE A 94 -4.17 -12.00 -1.26
C PHE A 94 -3.04 -13.01 -1.43
N LEU A 95 -2.75 -13.82 -0.41
CA LEU A 95 -1.72 -14.86 -0.45
C LEU A 95 -2.06 -15.95 -1.47
N ASN A 96 -3.31 -16.40 -1.52
CA ASN A 96 -3.77 -17.38 -2.50
C ASN A 96 -3.69 -16.81 -3.93
N GLY A 97 -4.04 -15.55 -4.13
CA GLY A 97 -3.90 -14.85 -5.42
C GLY A 97 -2.46 -14.75 -5.92
N LEU A 98 -1.49 -14.78 -5.02
CA LEU A 98 -0.06 -14.82 -5.34
C LEU A 98 0.47 -16.25 -5.55
N GLY A 99 -0.36 -17.28 -5.37
CA GLY A 99 0.04 -18.68 -5.44
C GLY A 99 0.87 -19.15 -4.24
N CYS A 100 0.75 -18.48 -3.11
CA CYS A 100 1.40 -18.90 -1.87
C CYS A 100 0.70 -20.13 -1.27
N LYS A 101 1.48 -21.01 -0.65
CA LYS A 101 0.94 -22.20 0.02
C LYS A 101 0.65 -21.91 1.49
N ILE A 102 -0.59 -22.15 1.90
CA ILE A 102 -1.06 -22.02 3.28
C ILE A 102 -1.40 -23.42 3.79
N ILE A 103 -0.96 -23.73 4.99
CA ILE A 103 -1.30 -24.98 5.72
C ILE A 103 -2.01 -24.64 7.03
N ILE A 104 -2.75 -25.60 7.53
CA ILE A 104 -3.29 -25.54 8.88
C ILE A 104 -2.29 -26.25 9.78
N GLY A 105 -1.73 -25.55 10.77
CA GLY A 105 -0.84 -26.14 11.76
C GLY A 105 -1.58 -26.98 12.79
N ASP A 106 -0.85 -27.71 13.62
CA ASP A 106 -1.38 -28.54 14.69
C ASP A 106 -2.21 -27.73 15.71
N ASP A 107 -1.91 -26.43 15.82
CA ASP A 107 -2.63 -25.46 16.65
C ASP A 107 -3.97 -24.99 16.01
N GLY A 108 -4.40 -25.56 14.89
CA GLY A 108 -5.57 -25.11 14.13
C GLY A 108 -5.39 -23.75 13.44
N LYS A 109 -4.21 -23.16 13.51
CA LYS A 109 -3.90 -21.87 12.93
C LYS A 109 -3.37 -22.01 11.51
N LYS A 110 -3.78 -21.10 10.63
CA LYS A 110 -3.28 -21.03 9.26
C LYS A 110 -1.87 -20.46 9.25
N LYS A 111 -0.94 -21.17 8.64
CA LYS A 111 0.48 -20.80 8.53
C LYS A 111 0.91 -20.76 7.06
N LEU A 112 1.71 -19.78 6.71
CA LEU A 112 2.32 -19.64 5.38
C LEU A 112 3.59 -20.50 5.31
N LEU A 113 3.69 -21.39 4.31
CA LEU A 113 4.92 -22.12 3.99
C LEU A 113 5.90 -21.21 3.27
N CYS A 114 6.85 -20.65 3.99
CA CYS A 114 7.78 -19.64 3.45
C CYS A 114 8.64 -20.20 2.30
N LYS A 115 9.20 -21.40 2.45
CA LYS A 115 10.08 -22.04 1.46
C LYS A 115 9.39 -22.23 0.11
N GLU A 116 8.19 -22.77 0.10
CA GLU A 116 7.46 -23.08 -1.12
C GLU A 116 6.83 -21.82 -1.75
N SER A 117 6.37 -20.91 -0.92
CA SER A 117 5.78 -19.64 -1.36
C SER A 117 6.81 -18.68 -1.96
N LEU A 118 8.10 -18.81 -1.62
CA LEU A 118 9.15 -17.93 -2.11
C LEU A 118 9.28 -17.93 -3.64
N VAL A 119 9.09 -19.09 -4.27
CA VAL A 119 9.15 -19.21 -5.74
C VAL A 119 8.01 -18.44 -6.40
N ALA A 120 6.80 -18.55 -5.83
CA ALA A 120 5.63 -17.82 -6.29
C ALA A 120 5.80 -16.31 -6.09
N LEU A 121 6.29 -15.89 -4.93
CA LEU A 121 6.53 -14.47 -4.60
C LEU A 121 7.58 -13.81 -5.51
N LYS A 122 8.65 -14.52 -5.88
CA LYS A 122 9.67 -14.01 -6.82
C LYS A 122 9.13 -13.83 -8.23
N LYS A 123 8.16 -14.67 -8.64
CA LYS A 123 7.51 -14.58 -9.95
C LYS A 123 6.32 -13.64 -9.98
N ALA A 124 5.84 -13.19 -8.80
CA ALA A 124 4.68 -12.33 -8.69
C ALA A 124 4.90 -11.02 -9.46
N PRO A 125 3.95 -10.62 -10.31
CA PRO A 125 4.08 -9.36 -11.04
C PRO A 125 4.02 -8.21 -10.04
N LEU A 126 5.03 -7.34 -10.05
CA LEU A 126 5.06 -6.12 -9.23
C LEU A 126 3.96 -5.11 -9.61
N LYS A 127 3.30 -5.33 -10.75
CA LYS A 127 2.06 -4.65 -11.15
C LYS A 127 0.88 -5.54 -10.75
N VAL A 128 0.53 -5.53 -9.48
CA VAL A 128 -0.73 -6.14 -9.04
C VAL A 128 -1.86 -5.26 -9.56
N LYS A 129 -2.81 -5.87 -10.28
CA LYS A 129 -4.06 -5.21 -10.66
C LYS A 129 -4.69 -4.67 -9.37
N GLU A 130 -5.15 -3.42 -9.42
CA GLU A 130 -5.87 -2.76 -8.33
C GLU A 130 -6.87 -3.72 -7.71
N SER A 131 -6.87 -3.81 -6.38
CA SER A 131 -7.84 -4.64 -5.70
C SER A 131 -9.25 -4.16 -6.08
N ALA A 132 -10.19 -5.08 -6.29
CA ALA A 132 -11.57 -4.76 -6.67
C ALA A 132 -12.22 -3.72 -5.74
N LYS A 133 -11.76 -3.61 -4.51
CA LYS A 133 -12.19 -2.61 -3.52
C LYS A 133 -11.75 -1.19 -3.88
N THR A 134 -10.53 -1.01 -4.40
CA THR A 134 -10.02 0.31 -4.82
C THR A 134 -10.74 0.78 -6.08
N VAL A 135 -11.03 -0.14 -7.00
CA VAL A 135 -11.83 0.14 -8.21
C VAL A 135 -13.27 0.49 -7.85
N ALA A 136 -13.87 -0.18 -6.87
CA ALA A 136 -15.23 0.12 -6.42
C ALA A 136 -15.32 1.50 -5.73
N LEU A 137 -14.32 1.89 -4.93
CA LEU A 137 -14.26 3.20 -4.27
C LEU A 137 -14.03 4.34 -5.26
N THR A 138 -13.14 4.17 -6.24
CA THR A 138 -12.94 5.16 -7.32
C THR A 138 -14.16 5.27 -8.22
N ARG A 139 -14.89 4.17 -8.47
CA ARG A 139 -16.13 4.17 -9.23
C ARG A 139 -17.29 4.82 -8.46
N ALA A 140 -17.37 4.60 -7.14
CA ALA A 140 -18.37 5.23 -6.27
C ALA A 140 -18.09 6.74 -6.09
N ALA A 141 -16.83 7.14 -6.00
CA ALA A 141 -16.44 8.56 -5.93
C ALA A 141 -16.57 9.29 -7.29
N GLY A 142 -16.48 8.57 -8.40
CA GLY A 142 -16.64 9.12 -9.76
C GLY A 142 -18.09 9.18 -10.26
N GLY A 143 -19.05 8.65 -9.48
CA GLY A 143 -20.47 8.56 -9.87
C GLY A 143 -21.34 9.78 -9.55
N SER A 144 -20.80 10.84 -8.97
CA SER A 144 -21.53 12.09 -8.74
C SER A 144 -20.92 13.20 -9.58
N GLY A 145 -21.59 13.53 -10.67
CA GLY A 145 -21.27 14.51 -11.71
C GLY A 145 -20.77 15.88 -11.25
N ALA A 146 -19.49 16.00 -11.00
CA ALA A 146 -18.86 17.28 -10.72
C ALA A 146 -17.46 17.43 -11.36
N ALA A 147 -17.21 16.73 -12.45
CA ALA A 147 -15.94 16.83 -13.17
C ALA A 147 -16.00 17.65 -14.45
N THR A 148 -17.03 18.52 -14.64
CA THR A 148 -17.15 19.30 -15.87
C THR A 148 -17.07 20.83 -15.66
N ALA A 149 -16.61 21.29 -14.51
CA ALA A 149 -16.64 22.73 -14.22
C ALA A 149 -15.35 23.34 -13.71
N ILE A 150 -14.18 22.84 -14.07
CA ILE A 150 -12.93 23.56 -13.72
C ILE A 150 -11.93 23.45 -14.88
N PHE A 151 -12.31 24.02 -16.02
CA PHE A 151 -11.33 24.54 -16.97
C PHE A 151 -12.02 25.53 -17.92
N THR A 152 -12.33 26.71 -17.44
CA THR A 152 -12.53 27.86 -18.31
C THR A 152 -11.17 28.52 -18.52
N PRO A 153 -10.64 28.57 -19.75
CA PRO A 153 -9.49 29.42 -20.03
C PRO A 153 -9.92 30.87 -19.85
N ILE A 154 -9.17 31.62 -19.06
CA ILE A 154 -9.28 33.07 -19.02
C ILE A 154 -8.84 33.61 -20.38
N SER A 155 -9.80 33.86 -21.24
CA SER A 155 -9.61 34.64 -22.45
C SER A 155 -9.49 36.10 -22.01
N GLY A 156 -8.26 36.58 -21.91
CA GLY A 156 -7.99 38.00 -21.85
C GLY A 156 -8.29 38.63 -23.20
N ALA A 157 -9.33 39.42 -23.26
CA ALA A 157 -9.54 40.36 -24.35
C ALA A 157 -8.75 41.64 -24.05
N PRO A 158 -7.94 42.15 -24.96
CA PRO A 158 -7.53 43.54 -24.93
C PRO A 158 -8.65 44.38 -25.57
N GLY A 159 -9.11 45.35 -24.88
CA GLY A 159 -10.04 46.35 -25.41
C GLY A 159 -9.44 47.71 -25.20
N ASP A 160 -9.29 48.41 -26.24
CA ASP A 160 -9.13 49.84 -26.49
C ASP A 160 -9.05 50.78 -25.29
#